data_6092319a418215bab0e7981b6382e362
#
_entry.id   6092319a418215bab0e7981b6382e362
#
_cell.length_a   1.000
_cell.length_b   1.000
_cell.length_c   1.000
_cell.angle_alpha   90.00
_cell.angle_beta   90.00
_cell.angle_gamma   90.00
#
_symmetry.space_group_name_H-M   'P 1'
#
loop_
_entity.id
_entity.type
_entity.pdbx_description
1 polymer ?
#
loop_
_entity_poly.entity_id
_entity_poly.type
_entity_poly.pdbx_seq_one_letter_code
_entity_poly.pdbx_strand_id
1 'polypeptide(L)'
;MALSGRFGPSSALTSTPHDTELRAAARHLARRRFLTVTAAAAALAFTTQLPPRGAFAASRLDPARITEDPFTLGVASGDPLPDSVLIWTRLAPAPFEPDGGLGQQRIEVSWEVALDESFVLVVRGGTALAYPEYAHSVRVDVKGLEPGSHYFYRFRAGTWISPAGRTRTAPPPDGTTASLRLAAVACQAYHHGYYTVHGHLAQEDVDLVLHLGDYLYEYAVDSAGGARNYTDGTLPSVFNRETTTLADYRMRYALYKSDPDLRAVHAAHPFVVTWDDHETENNYAADIDENGSDPAQFLIRRAAAYRAYWENQPLRADQLPDGPDARLFRRLRWGTLAQFDILDTRQYRSDQAYGDTLHVPGPESDDPARSLTGDAQERWLIDGWADSPALWNVMPQQVTFSQRKMDLGADARMSMDAWDGYRANRGRLVAGAKAAGA
;
A
#
# COMPACT_ATOMS: atom_id res chain seq x y z
N MET A 1 29.59 44.32 -38.96
CA MET A 1 28.67 43.77 -39.97
C MET A 1 27.63 42.94 -39.19
N ALA A 2 26.47 43.55 -38.98
CA ALA A 2 25.39 42.98 -38.14
C ALA A 2 24.40 42.28 -39.07
N LEU A 3 23.91 41.09 -38.63
CA LEU A 3 22.70 40.51 -39.20
C LEU A 3 21.77 40.13 -38.03
N SER A 4 20.75 40.95 -37.90
CA SER A 4 19.59 40.75 -37.05
C SER A 4 18.60 39.80 -37.72
N GLY A 5 18.29 38.67 -37.08
CA GLY A 5 17.15 37.81 -37.45
C GLY A 5 16.02 37.98 -36.42
N ARG A 6 14.93 38.63 -36.85
CA ARG A 6 13.68 38.73 -36.08
C ARG A 6 12.89 37.43 -36.23
N PHE A 7 12.57 36.77 -35.14
CA PHE A 7 11.48 35.78 -35.08
C PHE A 7 10.18 36.48 -34.67
N GLY A 8 9.16 36.34 -35.50
CA GLY A 8 7.83 36.87 -35.27
C GLY A 8 7.04 35.95 -34.28
N PRO A 9 5.98 36.47 -33.65
CA PRO A 9 5.25 35.72 -32.63
C PRO A 9 4.39 34.61 -33.26
N SER A 10 4.52 33.41 -32.70
CA SER A 10 3.64 32.27 -32.95
C SER A 10 2.24 32.60 -32.45
N SER A 11 1.26 32.45 -33.34
CA SER A 11 -0.16 32.65 -33.07
C SER A 11 -0.66 31.60 -32.07
N ALA A 12 -1.06 32.06 -30.88
CA ALA A 12 -1.83 31.28 -29.94
C ALA A 12 -3.18 30.88 -30.56
N LEU A 13 -3.40 29.59 -30.75
CA LEU A 13 -4.70 29.03 -31.08
C LEU A 13 -5.59 29.12 -29.81
N THR A 14 -6.50 30.09 -29.83
CA THR A 14 -7.56 30.18 -28.83
C THR A 14 -8.54 29.02 -29.03
N SER A 15 -8.57 28.07 -28.09
CA SER A 15 -9.58 27.01 -28.04
C SER A 15 -10.97 27.66 -27.86
N THR A 16 -11.92 27.32 -28.69
CA THR A 16 -13.31 27.80 -28.58
C THR A 16 -14.02 27.04 -27.44
N PRO A 17 -15.03 27.63 -26.77
CA PRO A 17 -15.82 26.97 -25.73
C PRO A 17 -16.39 25.62 -26.17
N HIS A 18 -16.66 25.44 -27.45
CA HIS A 18 -17.17 24.22 -28.05
C HIS A 18 -16.19 23.05 -28.03
N ASP A 19 -14.88 23.32 -28.13
CA ASP A 19 -13.86 22.29 -28.03
C ASP A 19 -13.72 21.73 -26.61
N THR A 20 -13.95 22.56 -25.60
CA THR A 20 -13.91 22.16 -24.20
C THR A 20 -15.12 21.26 -23.84
N GLU A 21 -16.30 21.59 -24.34
CA GLU A 21 -17.51 20.78 -24.15
C GLU A 21 -17.45 19.44 -24.89
N LEU A 22 -16.91 19.43 -26.12
CA LEU A 22 -16.70 18.20 -26.89
C LEU A 22 -15.67 17.27 -26.24
N ARG A 23 -14.62 17.83 -25.66
CA ARG A 23 -13.61 17.06 -24.89
C ARG A 23 -14.19 16.51 -23.59
N ALA A 24 -15.03 17.28 -22.88
CA ALA A 24 -15.75 16.81 -21.70
C ALA A 24 -16.78 15.72 -22.02
N ALA A 25 -17.52 15.87 -23.11
CA ALA A 25 -18.47 14.86 -23.58
C ALA A 25 -17.78 13.59 -24.09
N ALA A 26 -16.64 13.72 -24.76
CA ALA A 26 -15.81 12.59 -25.18
C ALA A 26 -15.21 11.83 -23.98
N ARG A 27 -14.82 12.54 -22.91
CA ARG A 27 -14.37 11.91 -21.65
C ARG A 27 -15.51 11.16 -20.95
N HIS A 28 -16.73 11.66 -20.95
CA HIS A 28 -17.91 10.95 -20.37
C HIS A 28 -18.35 9.74 -21.20
N LEU A 29 -18.23 9.80 -22.52
CA LEU A 29 -18.53 8.67 -23.41
C LEU A 29 -17.42 7.61 -23.39
N ALA A 30 -16.17 8.04 -23.27
CA ALA A 30 -15.03 7.16 -23.07
C ALA A 30 -15.13 6.39 -21.74
N ARG A 31 -15.52 7.05 -20.64
CA ARG A 31 -15.69 6.38 -19.34
C ARG A 31 -16.73 5.24 -19.36
N ARG A 32 -17.88 5.41 -20.04
CA ARG A 32 -18.90 4.35 -20.12
C ARG A 32 -18.51 3.17 -21.03
N ARG A 33 -17.80 3.42 -22.12
CA ARG A 33 -17.22 2.37 -22.98
C ARG A 33 -15.95 1.77 -22.39
N PHE A 34 -15.18 2.57 -21.67
CA PHE A 34 -13.97 2.18 -21.00
C PHE A 34 -14.24 1.19 -19.85
N LEU A 35 -15.24 1.42 -19.01
CA LEU A 35 -15.61 0.47 -17.95
C LEU A 35 -16.03 -0.90 -18.49
N THR A 36 -16.56 -0.99 -19.71
CA THR A 36 -16.90 -2.28 -20.35
C THR A 36 -15.71 -2.94 -21.06
N VAL A 37 -14.78 -2.16 -21.61
CA VAL A 37 -13.60 -2.68 -22.32
C VAL A 37 -12.46 -2.96 -21.33
N THR A 38 -12.26 -2.12 -20.31
CA THR A 38 -11.20 -2.30 -19.30
C THR A 38 -11.51 -3.41 -18.32
N ALA A 39 -12.78 -3.60 -17.93
CA ALA A 39 -13.17 -4.78 -17.16
C ALA A 39 -12.88 -6.08 -17.96
N ALA A 40 -13.04 -6.08 -19.27
CA ALA A 40 -12.70 -7.20 -20.11
C ALA A 40 -11.18 -7.34 -20.33
N ALA A 41 -10.41 -6.26 -20.50
CA ALA A 41 -8.97 -6.29 -20.65
C ALA A 41 -8.23 -6.57 -19.34
N ALA A 42 -8.68 -5.99 -18.23
CA ALA A 42 -8.19 -6.32 -16.89
C ALA A 42 -8.59 -7.74 -16.49
N ALA A 43 -9.79 -8.21 -16.84
CA ALA A 43 -10.19 -9.60 -16.67
C ALA A 43 -9.35 -10.55 -17.55
N LEU A 44 -8.97 -10.15 -18.77
CA LEU A 44 -8.09 -10.92 -19.64
C LEU A 44 -6.64 -10.95 -19.12
N ALA A 45 -6.09 -9.82 -18.64
CA ALA A 45 -4.77 -9.79 -18.02
C ALA A 45 -4.76 -10.59 -16.70
N PHE A 46 -5.86 -10.54 -15.95
CA PHE A 46 -6.04 -11.31 -14.73
C PHE A 46 -6.28 -12.80 -15.02
N THR A 47 -7.00 -13.15 -16.10
CA THR A 47 -7.26 -14.55 -16.50
C THR A 47 -6.08 -15.19 -17.22
N THR A 48 -5.21 -14.43 -17.88
CA THR A 48 -3.97 -14.99 -18.49
C THR A 48 -2.87 -15.25 -17.45
N GLN A 49 -2.97 -14.62 -16.27
CA GLN A 49 -2.08 -14.88 -15.13
C GLN A 49 -2.72 -15.78 -14.04
N LEU A 50 -4.04 -15.97 -14.08
CA LEU A 50 -4.72 -17.00 -13.32
C LEU A 50 -4.83 -18.24 -14.23
N PRO A 51 -4.43 -19.43 -13.78
CA PRO A 51 -4.74 -20.63 -14.52
C PRO A 51 -6.27 -20.74 -14.72
N PRO A 52 -6.74 -21.26 -15.86
CA PRO A 52 -8.16 -21.41 -16.13
C PRO A 52 -8.85 -22.13 -14.98
N ARG A 53 -10.09 -21.74 -14.67
CA ARG A 53 -10.90 -22.28 -13.54
C ARG A 53 -10.95 -23.82 -13.43
N GLY A 54 -10.46 -24.56 -14.42
CA GLY A 54 -10.28 -26.01 -14.39
C GLY A 54 -8.89 -26.51 -13.99
N ALA A 55 -7.89 -25.63 -13.80
CA ALA A 55 -6.51 -26.02 -13.48
C ALA A 55 -6.20 -26.13 -11.98
N PHE A 56 -7.24 -26.07 -11.11
CA PHE A 56 -7.08 -26.22 -9.66
C PHE A 56 -6.75 -27.64 -9.18
N ALA A 57 -6.29 -28.49 -10.06
CA ALA A 57 -5.64 -29.75 -9.71
C ALA A 57 -4.11 -29.57 -9.56
N ALA A 58 -3.63 -28.39 -9.17
CA ALA A 58 -2.22 -28.22 -8.81
C ALA A 58 -1.90 -29.24 -7.71
N SER A 59 -0.94 -30.12 -7.98
CA SER A 59 -0.50 -31.14 -7.02
C SER A 59 -0.02 -30.46 -5.75
N ARG A 60 -0.34 -31.06 -4.62
CA ARG A 60 0.14 -30.60 -3.32
C ARG A 60 1.62 -30.99 -3.20
N LEU A 61 2.50 -30.02 -2.98
CA LEU A 61 3.88 -30.34 -2.63
C LEU A 61 3.88 -30.88 -1.21
N ASP A 62 4.55 -32.02 -1.02
CA ASP A 62 4.90 -32.47 0.32
C ASP A 62 5.87 -31.43 0.93
N PRO A 63 5.49 -30.72 2.01
CA PRO A 63 6.36 -29.70 2.62
C PRO A 63 7.73 -30.25 3.06
N ALA A 64 7.85 -31.58 3.28
CA ALA A 64 9.12 -32.25 3.60
C ALA A 64 10.14 -32.18 2.45
N ARG A 65 9.73 -31.83 1.24
CA ARG A 65 10.62 -31.68 0.07
C ARG A 65 11.21 -30.25 -0.05
N ILE A 66 10.86 -29.35 0.84
CA ILE A 66 11.48 -28.02 0.88
C ILE A 66 12.86 -28.17 1.51
N THR A 67 13.91 -28.01 0.72
CA THR A 67 15.29 -28.25 1.12
C THR A 67 16.01 -27.04 1.69
N GLU A 68 15.48 -25.84 1.43
CA GLU A 68 16.02 -24.56 1.90
C GLU A 68 14.97 -23.81 2.74
N ASP A 69 15.44 -22.90 3.61
CA ASP A 69 14.55 -22.11 4.45
C ASP A 69 13.55 -21.32 3.59
N PRO A 70 12.24 -21.60 3.67
CA PRO A 70 11.25 -20.88 2.89
C PRO A 70 10.83 -19.56 3.51
N PHE A 71 11.20 -19.26 4.77
CA PHE A 71 10.77 -18.08 5.52
C PHE A 71 11.72 -16.89 5.38
N THR A 72 12.45 -16.80 4.28
CA THR A 72 13.46 -15.76 3.99
C THR A 72 12.94 -14.33 4.09
N LEU A 73 11.63 -14.13 3.88
CA LEU A 73 10.97 -12.81 3.92
C LEU A 73 10.32 -12.51 5.28
N GLY A 74 10.54 -13.38 6.27
CA GLY A 74 10.09 -13.20 7.64
C GLY A 74 8.59 -13.38 7.84
N VAL A 75 8.10 -12.80 8.92
CA VAL A 75 6.69 -12.84 9.34
C VAL A 75 6.19 -11.42 9.64
N ALA A 76 4.90 -11.21 9.55
CA ALA A 76 4.27 -9.94 9.89
C ALA A 76 2.89 -10.17 10.51
N SER A 77 2.41 -9.20 11.28
CA SER A 77 1.02 -9.15 11.74
C SER A 77 0.42 -7.78 11.47
N GLY A 78 -0.90 -7.68 11.42
CA GLY A 78 -1.55 -6.40 11.14
C GLY A 78 -3.04 -6.37 11.45
N ASP A 79 -3.60 -5.17 11.27
CA ASP A 79 -5.00 -4.86 11.46
C ASP A 79 -5.59 -5.48 12.74
N PRO A 80 -5.05 -5.15 13.94
CA PRO A 80 -5.53 -5.72 15.20
C PRO A 80 -6.96 -5.29 15.46
N LEU A 81 -7.82 -6.28 15.71
CA LEU A 81 -9.19 -6.10 16.19
C LEU A 81 -9.28 -6.61 17.64
N PRO A 82 -10.37 -6.33 18.37
CA PRO A 82 -10.49 -6.76 19.76
C PRO A 82 -10.39 -8.28 19.96
N ASP A 83 -10.86 -9.06 19.00
CA ASP A 83 -10.93 -10.53 19.11
C ASP A 83 -10.09 -11.25 18.05
N SER A 84 -9.33 -10.50 17.24
CA SER A 84 -8.58 -11.09 16.15
C SER A 84 -7.37 -10.24 15.70
N VAL A 85 -6.40 -10.90 15.09
CA VAL A 85 -5.27 -10.26 14.41
C VAL A 85 -4.92 -11.04 13.15
N LEU A 86 -4.50 -10.33 12.12
CA LEU A 86 -3.96 -10.98 10.94
C LEU A 86 -2.50 -11.33 11.16
N ILE A 87 -2.11 -12.58 10.86
CA ILE A 87 -0.72 -13.01 10.76
C ILE A 87 -0.38 -13.38 9.33
N TRP A 88 0.85 -13.07 8.91
CA TRP A 88 1.32 -13.18 7.53
C TRP A 88 2.71 -13.78 7.45
N THR A 89 2.94 -14.56 6.42
CA THR A 89 4.26 -14.93 5.91
C THR A 89 4.19 -15.18 4.40
N ARG A 90 5.34 -15.32 3.75
CA ARG A 90 5.44 -15.74 2.36
C ARG A 90 6.57 -16.76 2.23
N LEU A 91 6.27 -17.92 1.64
CA LEU A 91 7.28 -18.92 1.37
C LEU A 91 8.05 -18.53 0.10
N ALA A 92 9.36 -18.34 0.22
CA ALA A 92 10.25 -17.96 -0.88
C ALA A 92 11.69 -18.39 -0.60
N PRO A 93 12.05 -19.69 -0.74
CA PRO A 93 13.43 -20.13 -0.52
C PRO A 93 14.42 -19.43 -1.48
N ALA A 94 14.00 -19.10 -2.69
CA ALA A 94 14.74 -18.29 -3.66
C ALA A 94 13.97 -16.97 -3.92
N PRO A 95 14.06 -15.96 -3.04
CA PRO A 95 13.14 -14.80 -3.02
C PRO A 95 13.24 -13.92 -4.27
N PHE A 96 14.33 -13.98 -5.02
CA PHE A 96 14.53 -13.22 -6.26
C PHE A 96 14.17 -14.00 -7.53
N GLU A 97 13.62 -15.20 -7.38
CA GLU A 97 12.97 -15.90 -8.47
C GLU A 97 11.49 -15.49 -8.55
N PRO A 98 10.90 -15.41 -9.77
CA PRO A 98 9.51 -14.96 -9.95
C PRO A 98 8.47 -15.76 -9.15
N ASP A 99 8.70 -17.05 -8.91
CA ASP A 99 7.85 -17.97 -8.15
C ASP A 99 8.37 -18.24 -6.73
N GLY A 100 9.42 -17.52 -6.30
CA GLY A 100 10.07 -17.73 -5.01
C GLY A 100 10.85 -19.02 -4.88
N GLY A 101 11.07 -19.76 -5.99
CA GLY A 101 11.76 -21.05 -6.04
C GLY A 101 10.88 -22.27 -5.70
N LEU A 102 9.54 -22.11 -5.69
CA LEU A 102 8.60 -23.18 -5.28
C LEU A 102 7.72 -23.72 -6.42
N GLY A 103 7.80 -23.13 -7.61
CA GLY A 103 7.02 -23.54 -8.76
C GLY A 103 5.51 -23.31 -8.58
N GLN A 104 4.70 -24.18 -9.22
CA GLN A 104 3.25 -24.02 -9.27
C GLN A 104 2.50 -24.96 -8.29
N GLN A 105 3.15 -25.42 -7.24
CA GLN A 105 2.56 -26.35 -6.29
C GLN A 105 1.98 -25.61 -5.06
N ARG A 106 0.91 -26.15 -4.51
CA ARG A 106 0.34 -25.67 -3.23
C ARG A 106 1.11 -26.29 -2.08
N ILE A 107 1.36 -25.50 -1.05
CA ILE A 107 2.12 -25.96 0.12
C ILE A 107 1.28 -25.77 1.37
N GLU A 108 1.15 -26.83 2.17
CA GLU A 108 0.51 -26.72 3.47
C GLU A 108 1.46 -26.08 4.47
N VAL A 109 0.96 -25.08 5.19
CA VAL A 109 1.67 -24.35 6.24
C VAL A 109 0.84 -24.44 7.50
N SER A 110 1.41 -25.00 8.57
CA SER A 110 0.79 -24.89 9.89
C SER A 110 1.19 -23.60 10.57
N TRP A 111 0.33 -23.12 11.45
CA TRP A 111 0.55 -21.90 12.23
C TRP A 111 0.11 -22.09 13.67
N GLU A 112 0.76 -21.37 14.58
CA GLU A 112 0.48 -21.39 16.00
C GLU A 112 0.49 -19.96 16.56
N VAL A 113 -0.39 -19.70 17.54
CA VAL A 113 -0.42 -18.48 18.34
C VAL A 113 -0.39 -18.87 19.80
N ALA A 114 0.52 -18.27 20.55
CA ALA A 114 0.80 -18.60 21.96
C ALA A 114 0.82 -17.35 22.84
N LEU A 115 0.70 -17.54 24.14
CA LEU A 115 0.87 -16.50 25.16
C LEU A 115 2.34 -16.25 25.51
N ASP A 116 3.24 -17.14 25.12
CA ASP A 116 4.66 -17.09 25.44
C ASP A 116 5.51 -17.35 24.18
N GLU A 117 6.70 -16.77 24.14
CA GLU A 117 7.63 -16.86 23.01
C GLU A 117 8.17 -18.28 22.80
N SER A 118 8.18 -19.12 23.82
CA SER A 118 8.62 -20.53 23.74
C SER A 118 7.53 -21.46 23.21
N PHE A 119 6.31 -20.95 22.98
CA PHE A 119 5.16 -21.71 22.46
C PHE A 119 4.77 -22.92 23.34
N VAL A 120 4.90 -22.77 24.64
CA VAL A 120 4.40 -23.75 25.61
C VAL A 120 2.88 -23.59 25.81
N LEU A 121 2.40 -22.35 25.83
CA LEU A 121 0.99 -22.00 26.01
C LEU A 121 0.33 -21.61 24.69
N VAL A 122 0.22 -22.57 23.77
CA VAL A 122 -0.46 -22.37 22.48
C VAL A 122 -1.97 -22.23 22.71
N VAL A 123 -2.55 -21.11 22.26
CA VAL A 123 -3.98 -20.80 22.40
C VAL A 123 -4.77 -20.98 21.11
N ARG A 124 -4.12 -20.86 19.96
CA ARG A 124 -4.72 -21.07 18.64
C ARG A 124 -3.71 -21.74 17.72
N GLY A 125 -4.19 -22.51 16.77
CA GLY A 125 -3.37 -23.16 15.77
C GLY A 125 -4.23 -23.75 14.66
N GLY A 126 -3.61 -24.02 13.55
CA GLY A 126 -4.29 -24.57 12.39
C GLY A 126 -3.37 -24.75 11.18
N THR A 127 -3.96 -24.94 10.03
CA THR A 127 -3.25 -25.04 8.76
C THR A 127 -3.84 -24.08 7.74
N ALA A 128 -3.00 -23.59 6.83
CA ALA A 128 -3.35 -22.79 5.68
C ALA A 128 -2.62 -23.30 4.45
N LEU A 129 -3.10 -22.98 3.26
CA LEU A 129 -2.43 -23.32 2.02
C LEU A 129 -1.75 -22.08 1.45
N ALA A 130 -0.46 -22.21 1.16
CA ALA A 130 0.28 -21.26 0.35
C ALA A 130 0.04 -21.59 -1.13
N TYR A 131 -0.58 -20.67 -1.84
CA TYR A 131 -0.97 -20.83 -3.24
C TYR A 131 0.04 -20.13 -4.17
N PRO A 132 0.49 -20.78 -5.25
CA PRO A 132 1.38 -20.15 -6.23
C PRO A 132 0.76 -18.91 -6.88
N GLU A 133 -0.56 -18.91 -7.07
CA GLU A 133 -1.31 -17.78 -7.61
C GLU A 133 -1.16 -16.52 -6.74
N TYR A 134 -0.88 -16.69 -5.45
CA TYR A 134 -0.64 -15.62 -4.46
C TYR A 134 0.82 -15.53 -4.03
N ALA A 135 1.75 -15.91 -4.92
CA ALA A 135 3.20 -15.95 -4.64
C ALA A 135 3.56 -16.71 -3.37
N HIS A 136 2.82 -17.77 -3.06
CA HIS A 136 2.95 -18.57 -1.84
C HIS A 136 2.86 -17.76 -0.54
N SER A 137 2.17 -16.61 -0.54
CA SER A 137 1.86 -15.89 0.67
C SER A 137 0.75 -16.57 1.47
N VAL A 138 0.89 -16.55 2.79
CA VAL A 138 -0.06 -17.10 3.76
C VAL A 138 -0.60 -15.98 4.62
N ARG A 139 -1.92 -15.92 4.75
CA ARG A 139 -2.64 -15.00 5.62
C ARG A 139 -3.61 -15.77 6.47
N VAL A 140 -3.58 -15.50 7.76
CA VAL A 140 -4.52 -16.11 8.69
C VAL A 140 -5.14 -15.01 9.55
N ASP A 141 -6.45 -14.85 9.44
CA ASP A 141 -7.24 -14.04 10.37
C ASP A 141 -7.51 -14.88 11.62
N VAL A 142 -6.64 -14.72 12.61
CA VAL A 142 -6.70 -15.50 13.86
C VAL A 142 -7.78 -14.91 14.75
N LYS A 143 -8.89 -15.62 14.92
CA LYS A 143 -10.08 -15.21 15.68
C LYS A 143 -10.15 -15.85 17.06
N GLY A 144 -10.99 -15.27 17.92
CA GLY A 144 -11.27 -15.76 19.26
C GLY A 144 -10.10 -15.55 20.23
N LEU A 145 -9.36 -14.47 20.02
CA LEU A 145 -8.33 -14.00 20.93
C LEU A 145 -8.94 -13.06 21.99
N GLU A 146 -8.29 -12.95 23.13
CA GLU A 146 -8.70 -12.02 24.18
C GLU A 146 -8.33 -10.58 23.80
N PRO A 147 -9.21 -9.60 24.05
CA PRO A 147 -8.93 -8.21 23.76
C PRO A 147 -7.76 -7.63 24.57
N GLY A 148 -7.04 -6.69 23.95
CA GLY A 148 -5.95 -5.96 24.60
C GLY A 148 -4.76 -6.82 25.02
N SER A 149 -4.62 -8.01 24.46
CA SER A 149 -3.66 -9.03 24.89
C SER A 149 -2.50 -9.18 23.91
N HIS A 150 -1.33 -9.50 24.43
CA HIS A 150 -0.14 -9.81 23.63
C HIS A 150 -0.07 -11.28 23.30
N TYR A 151 0.45 -11.59 22.11
CA TYR A 151 0.62 -12.94 21.61
C TYR A 151 1.93 -13.06 20.84
N PHE A 152 2.41 -14.31 20.74
CA PHE A 152 3.48 -14.72 19.83
C PHE A 152 2.89 -15.64 18.77
N TYR A 153 3.42 -15.58 17.56
CA TYR A 153 2.96 -16.41 16.46
C TYR A 153 4.15 -16.93 15.62
N ARG A 154 3.97 -18.08 14.99
CA ARG A 154 4.93 -18.66 14.06
C ARG A 154 4.24 -19.55 13.03
N PHE A 155 4.98 -19.84 11.98
CA PHE A 155 4.56 -20.73 10.92
C PHE A 155 5.53 -21.92 10.81
N ARG A 156 5.04 -23.02 10.21
CA ARG A 156 5.83 -24.19 9.91
C ARG A 156 5.49 -24.73 8.53
N ALA A 157 6.51 -25.01 7.71
CA ALA A 157 6.40 -25.70 6.42
C ALA A 157 7.39 -26.87 6.40
N GLY A 158 6.87 -28.09 6.48
CA GLY A 158 7.71 -29.29 6.66
C GLY A 158 8.51 -29.23 7.96
N THR A 159 9.83 -29.32 7.85
CA THR A 159 10.77 -29.24 8.98
C THR A 159 11.15 -27.82 9.35
N TRP A 160 10.85 -26.84 8.49
CA TRP A 160 11.20 -25.46 8.69
C TRP A 160 10.20 -24.74 9.58
N ILE A 161 10.72 -23.92 10.49
CA ILE A 161 9.92 -23.08 11.40
C ILE A 161 10.35 -21.63 11.16
N SER A 162 9.38 -20.73 10.98
CA SER A 162 9.65 -19.30 10.82
C SER A 162 10.22 -18.67 12.10
N PRO A 163 10.83 -17.49 12.03
CA PRO A 163 11.02 -16.65 13.20
C PRO A 163 9.68 -16.51 13.96
N ALA A 164 9.78 -16.34 15.29
CA ALA A 164 8.62 -15.96 16.09
C ALA A 164 8.29 -14.48 15.84
N GLY A 165 7.01 -14.19 15.62
CA GLY A 165 6.52 -12.82 15.62
C GLY A 165 5.77 -12.51 16.92
N ARG A 166 5.82 -11.26 17.36
CA ARG A 166 5.02 -10.73 18.47
C ARG A 166 3.87 -9.89 17.89
N THR A 167 2.71 -9.98 18.48
CA THR A 167 1.54 -9.20 18.07
C THR A 167 0.64 -8.90 19.26
N ARG A 168 -0.41 -8.13 19.04
CA ARG A 168 -1.44 -7.90 20.04
C ARG A 168 -2.80 -7.64 19.40
N THR A 169 -3.86 -7.87 20.17
CA THR A 169 -5.22 -7.44 19.83
C THR A 169 -5.49 -6.01 20.29
N ALA A 170 -6.45 -5.35 19.65
CA ALA A 170 -6.98 -4.07 20.10
C ALA A 170 -7.74 -4.25 21.43
N PRO A 171 -7.87 -3.19 22.28
CA PRO A 171 -8.75 -3.21 23.44
C PRO A 171 -10.22 -3.46 23.05
N PRO A 172 -11.10 -3.85 23.99
CA PRO A 172 -12.54 -3.97 23.75
C PRO A 172 -13.11 -2.67 23.17
N PRO A 173 -14.16 -2.72 22.34
CA PRO A 173 -14.72 -1.52 21.69
C PRO A 173 -15.20 -0.44 22.67
N ASP A 174 -15.69 -0.84 23.83
CA ASP A 174 -16.15 0.01 24.93
C ASP A 174 -15.10 0.13 26.06
N GLY A 175 -13.95 -0.53 25.88
CA GLY A 175 -12.87 -0.54 26.86
C GLY A 175 -12.12 0.79 26.91
N THR A 176 -11.86 1.25 28.12
CA THR A 176 -10.97 2.39 28.34
C THR A 176 -9.53 1.91 28.42
N THR A 177 -8.66 2.54 27.64
CA THR A 177 -7.22 2.33 27.73
C THR A 177 -6.55 3.66 28.02
N ALA A 178 -5.57 3.66 28.91
CA ALA A 178 -4.94 4.90 29.39
C ALA A 178 -3.96 5.49 28.37
N SER A 179 -3.39 4.65 27.52
CA SER A 179 -2.36 5.06 26.55
C SER A 179 -2.35 4.16 25.32
N LEU A 180 -1.85 4.73 24.25
CA LEU A 180 -1.49 4.03 23.02
C LEU A 180 -0.15 4.61 22.55
N ARG A 181 0.85 3.76 22.39
CA ARG A 181 2.14 4.10 21.80
C ARG A 181 2.17 3.62 20.37
N LEU A 182 2.32 4.53 19.43
CA LEU A 182 2.38 4.21 18.02
C LEU A 182 3.62 4.84 17.36
N ALA A 183 4.11 4.20 16.33
CA ALA A 183 5.09 4.76 15.41
C ALA A 183 4.44 4.96 14.04
N ALA A 184 4.88 5.99 13.32
CA ALA A 184 4.52 6.20 11.92
C ALA A 184 5.77 6.20 11.07
N VAL A 185 5.74 5.45 9.97
CA VAL A 185 6.85 5.30 9.02
C VAL A 185 6.33 5.43 7.60
N ALA A 186 7.17 5.93 6.69
CA ALA A 186 6.87 6.09 5.26
C ALA A 186 8.15 6.25 4.45
N CYS A 187 8.07 6.20 3.12
CA CYS A 187 9.12 6.65 2.20
C CYS A 187 10.47 5.94 2.43
N GLN A 188 10.47 4.61 2.34
CA GLN A 188 11.65 3.78 2.64
C GLN A 188 12.37 3.28 1.37
N ALA A 189 12.83 4.19 0.48
CA ALA A 189 13.54 3.80 -0.74
C ALA A 189 14.77 2.93 -0.44
N TYR A 190 14.81 1.71 -0.99
CA TYR A 190 15.87 0.72 -0.71
C TYR A 190 17.27 1.22 -1.03
N HIS A 191 17.44 1.91 -2.16
CA HIS A 191 18.73 2.40 -2.62
C HIS A 191 19.22 3.66 -1.87
N HIS A 192 18.37 4.33 -1.08
CA HIS A 192 18.79 5.52 -0.32
C HIS A 192 19.53 5.20 0.97
N GLY A 193 19.44 3.98 1.51
CA GLY A 193 20.16 3.62 2.73
C GLY A 193 19.69 2.33 3.37
N TYR A 194 20.34 1.98 4.48
CA TYR A 194 19.95 0.82 5.28
C TYR A 194 18.81 1.18 6.24
N TYR A 195 18.01 0.17 6.62
CA TYR A 195 16.82 0.36 7.45
C TYR A 195 17.11 0.30 8.96
N THR A 196 18.25 0.85 9.40
CA THR A 196 18.67 0.86 10.82
C THR A 196 17.64 1.49 11.75
N VAL A 197 16.85 2.44 11.27
CA VAL A 197 15.73 3.02 12.04
C VAL A 197 14.69 1.95 12.38
N HIS A 198 14.39 1.02 11.45
CA HIS A 198 13.49 -0.09 11.72
C HIS A 198 14.08 -1.08 12.74
N GLY A 199 15.41 -1.31 12.71
CA GLY A 199 16.09 -2.11 13.72
C GLY A 199 15.97 -1.52 15.13
N HIS A 200 16.05 -0.20 15.27
CA HIS A 200 15.76 0.47 16.55
C HIS A 200 14.29 0.39 16.91
N LEU A 201 13.39 0.65 15.96
CA LEU A 201 11.94 0.56 16.20
C LEU A 201 11.50 -0.83 16.65
N ALA A 202 12.14 -1.89 16.15
CA ALA A 202 11.85 -3.26 16.58
C ALA A 202 12.14 -3.51 18.08
N GLN A 203 12.98 -2.68 18.71
CA GLN A 203 13.33 -2.75 20.12
C GLN A 203 12.50 -1.82 21.00
N GLU A 204 11.71 -0.93 20.42
CA GLU A 204 10.85 -0.02 21.13
C GLU A 204 9.59 -0.74 21.64
N ASP A 205 9.00 -0.20 22.71
CA ASP A 205 7.74 -0.73 23.23
C ASP A 205 6.56 0.06 22.65
N VAL A 206 6.24 -0.19 21.36
CA VAL A 206 5.09 0.38 20.68
C VAL A 206 3.98 -0.64 20.52
N ASP A 207 2.75 -0.16 20.52
CA ASP A 207 1.54 -0.98 20.38
C ASP A 207 1.20 -1.26 18.91
N LEU A 208 1.53 -0.31 18.03
CA LEU A 208 1.12 -0.31 16.63
C LEU A 208 2.09 0.49 15.78
N VAL A 209 2.40 0.01 14.58
CA VAL A 209 3.14 0.75 13.56
C VAL A 209 2.20 1.10 12.41
N LEU A 210 2.11 2.40 12.07
CA LEU A 210 1.41 2.90 10.91
C LEU A 210 2.42 3.04 9.75
N HIS A 211 2.23 2.33 8.65
CA HIS A 211 3.02 2.54 7.43
C HIS A 211 2.18 3.34 6.43
N LEU A 212 2.62 4.56 6.16
CA LEU A 212 1.84 5.56 5.45
C LEU A 212 2.14 5.62 3.94
N GLY A 213 2.65 4.55 3.37
CA GLY A 213 2.95 4.45 1.94
C GLY A 213 4.43 4.57 1.61
N ASP A 214 4.76 4.39 0.34
CA ASP A 214 6.12 4.27 -0.17
C ASP A 214 6.91 3.16 0.54
N TYR A 215 6.25 2.01 0.72
CA TYR A 215 6.90 0.83 1.25
C TYR A 215 7.97 0.30 0.31
N LEU A 216 7.76 0.46 -0.99
CA LEU A 216 8.75 0.22 -2.03
C LEU A 216 8.76 1.39 -3.02
N TYR A 217 9.80 1.43 -3.87
CA TYR A 217 9.90 2.33 -5.01
C TYR A 217 10.08 1.51 -6.28
N GLU A 218 9.34 1.86 -7.33
CA GLU A 218 9.31 1.16 -8.61
C GLU A 218 10.56 1.37 -9.46
N TYR A 219 11.31 2.43 -9.20
CA TYR A 219 12.50 2.83 -9.97
C TYR A 219 13.59 1.75 -9.98
N ALA A 220 14.48 1.85 -10.96
CA ALA A 220 15.68 1.03 -11.00
C ALA A 220 16.49 1.16 -9.71
N VAL A 221 16.90 0.03 -9.15
CA VAL A 221 17.83 -0.02 -8.01
C VAL A 221 19.23 -0.19 -8.60
N ASP A 222 19.73 0.83 -9.21
CA ASP A 222 21.11 0.88 -9.64
C ASP A 222 21.97 1.66 -8.62
N SER A 223 23.25 1.45 -8.66
CA SER A 223 24.20 2.11 -7.77
C SER A 223 24.44 3.59 -8.09
N ALA A 224 23.81 4.12 -9.13
CA ALA A 224 23.99 5.49 -9.57
C ALA A 224 23.24 6.46 -8.64
N GLY A 225 23.86 6.85 -7.54
CA GLY A 225 23.36 7.86 -6.61
C GLY A 225 22.74 7.33 -5.33
N GLY A 226 22.70 6.02 -5.08
CA GLY A 226 22.23 5.43 -3.84
C GLY A 226 23.34 5.29 -2.78
N ALA A 227 22.98 5.41 -1.50
CA ALA A 227 23.89 5.22 -0.38
C ALA A 227 24.03 3.73 0.02
N ARG A 228 23.09 2.88 -0.43
CA ARG A 228 23.09 1.46 -0.11
C ARG A 228 23.72 0.64 -1.22
N ASN A 229 24.73 -0.16 -0.84
CA ASN A 229 25.30 -1.20 -1.71
C ASN A 229 24.71 -2.56 -1.31
N TYR A 230 24.29 -3.35 -2.30
CA TYR A 230 23.94 -4.73 -2.06
C TYR A 230 25.22 -5.54 -1.85
N THR A 231 25.36 -6.16 -0.69
CA THR A 231 26.59 -6.85 -0.27
C THR A 231 26.51 -8.36 -0.36
N ASP A 232 25.31 -8.92 -0.49
CA ASP A 232 25.07 -10.37 -0.44
C ASP A 232 25.17 -11.04 -1.82
N GLY A 233 25.92 -10.43 -2.74
CA GLY A 233 26.12 -10.92 -4.11
C GLY A 233 25.80 -9.87 -5.16
N THR A 234 25.44 -10.32 -6.36
CA THR A 234 25.03 -9.43 -7.45
C THR A 234 23.49 -9.41 -7.52
N LEU A 235 22.90 -8.24 -7.42
CA LEU A 235 21.47 -8.09 -7.64
C LEU A 235 21.11 -8.55 -9.06
N PRO A 236 20.04 -9.37 -9.23
CA PRO A 236 19.51 -9.70 -10.55
C PRO A 236 19.21 -8.43 -11.38
N SER A 237 19.47 -8.50 -12.67
CA SER A 237 19.30 -7.35 -13.58
C SER A 237 17.86 -6.81 -13.66
N VAL A 238 16.87 -7.59 -13.22
CA VAL A 238 15.48 -7.14 -13.11
C VAL A 238 15.33 -5.94 -12.19
N PHE A 239 16.21 -5.76 -11.21
CA PHE A 239 16.18 -4.63 -10.29
C PHE A 239 16.78 -3.34 -10.88
N ASN A 240 17.48 -3.44 -12.02
CA ASN A 240 18.08 -2.30 -12.72
C ASN A 240 17.13 -1.69 -13.76
N ARG A 241 15.84 -1.93 -13.62
CA ARG A 241 14.79 -1.33 -14.44
C ARG A 241 13.59 -0.99 -13.59
N GLU A 242 12.72 -0.17 -14.13
CA GLU A 242 11.44 0.15 -13.52
C GLU A 242 10.54 -1.09 -13.39
N THR A 243 9.83 -1.16 -12.29
CA THR A 243 8.91 -2.25 -11.93
C THR A 243 7.56 -2.02 -12.63
N THR A 244 7.13 -2.95 -13.48
CA THR A 244 5.89 -2.79 -14.24
C THR A 244 4.99 -4.02 -14.26
N THR A 245 5.55 -5.23 -14.05
CA THR A 245 4.79 -6.48 -14.07
C THR A 245 4.56 -7.03 -12.67
N LEU A 246 3.57 -7.92 -12.52
CA LEU A 246 3.31 -8.60 -11.25
C LEU A 246 4.56 -9.36 -10.74
N ALA A 247 5.32 -9.98 -11.62
CA ALA A 247 6.56 -10.67 -11.25
C ALA A 247 7.61 -9.68 -10.74
N ASP A 248 7.77 -8.53 -11.41
CA ASP A 248 8.70 -7.48 -11.00
C ASP A 248 8.32 -6.92 -9.61
N TYR A 249 7.03 -6.61 -9.38
CA TYR A 249 6.56 -6.13 -8.07
C TYR A 249 6.79 -7.17 -6.97
N ARG A 250 6.50 -8.46 -7.21
CA ARG A 250 6.74 -9.56 -6.25
C ARG A 250 8.21 -9.66 -5.85
N MET A 251 9.12 -9.55 -6.81
CA MET A 251 10.57 -9.55 -6.57
C MET A 251 11.01 -8.26 -5.87
N ARG A 252 10.44 -7.11 -6.23
CA ARG A 252 10.73 -5.84 -5.57
C ARG A 252 10.34 -5.88 -4.08
N TYR A 253 9.17 -6.41 -3.72
CA TYR A 253 8.81 -6.66 -2.32
C TYR A 253 9.78 -7.62 -1.64
N ALA A 254 10.21 -8.67 -2.34
CA ALA A 254 11.19 -9.60 -1.79
C ALA A 254 12.54 -8.91 -1.51
N LEU A 255 13.00 -8.03 -2.39
CA LEU A 255 14.21 -7.23 -2.17
C LEU A 255 14.11 -6.39 -0.90
N TYR A 256 13.01 -5.64 -0.73
CA TYR A 256 12.81 -4.81 0.46
C TYR A 256 12.74 -5.65 1.73
N LYS A 257 11.94 -6.73 1.71
CA LYS A 257 11.80 -7.67 2.84
C LYS A 257 13.03 -8.56 3.08
N SER A 258 14.03 -8.55 2.22
CA SER A 258 15.32 -9.20 2.50
C SER A 258 16.15 -8.44 3.55
N ASP A 259 15.83 -7.15 3.79
CA ASP A 259 16.49 -6.36 4.83
C ASP A 259 16.17 -6.91 6.23
N PRO A 260 17.17 -7.23 7.06
CA PRO A 260 16.97 -7.85 8.37
C PRO A 260 16.25 -6.93 9.36
N ASP A 261 16.50 -5.61 9.32
CA ASP A 261 15.89 -4.65 10.23
C ASP A 261 14.40 -4.44 9.90
N LEU A 262 14.04 -4.44 8.60
CA LEU A 262 12.64 -4.39 8.18
C LEU A 262 11.89 -5.67 8.58
N ARG A 263 12.52 -6.84 8.48
CA ARG A 263 11.92 -8.09 8.97
C ARG A 263 11.75 -8.08 10.50
N ALA A 264 12.74 -7.55 11.22
CA ALA A 264 12.70 -7.47 12.68
C ALA A 264 11.52 -6.61 13.17
N VAL A 265 11.30 -5.43 12.59
CA VAL A 265 10.20 -4.57 13.01
C VAL A 265 8.82 -5.17 12.66
N HIS A 266 8.70 -5.86 11.52
CA HIS A 266 7.48 -6.60 11.18
C HIS A 266 7.19 -7.77 12.12
N ALA A 267 8.23 -8.45 12.56
CA ALA A 267 8.09 -9.51 13.56
C ALA A 267 7.75 -8.98 14.94
N ALA A 268 8.23 -7.78 15.31
CA ALA A 268 8.08 -7.22 16.65
C ALA A 268 6.70 -6.58 16.91
N HIS A 269 6.06 -6.01 15.89
CA HIS A 269 4.86 -5.18 16.05
C HIS A 269 3.80 -5.44 15.00
N PRO A 270 2.49 -5.30 15.35
CA PRO A 270 1.44 -5.29 14.34
C PRO A 270 1.49 -3.99 13.52
N PHE A 271 1.28 -4.12 12.23
CA PHE A 271 1.25 -3.02 11.27
C PHE A 271 -0.16 -2.68 10.83
N VAL A 272 -0.42 -1.41 10.63
CA VAL A 272 -1.54 -0.89 9.82
C VAL A 272 -0.92 -0.18 8.63
N VAL A 273 -1.17 -0.70 7.44
CA VAL A 273 -0.50 -0.24 6.23
C VAL A 273 -1.48 0.45 5.29
N THR A 274 -1.01 1.45 4.57
CA THR A 274 -1.65 1.99 3.38
C THR A 274 -0.57 2.23 2.33
N TRP A 275 -0.96 2.29 1.05
CA TRP A 275 -0.03 2.67 -0.01
C TRP A 275 -0.01 4.18 -0.24
N ASP A 276 1.05 4.65 -0.90
CA ASP A 276 1.05 5.92 -1.62
C ASP A 276 1.20 5.64 -3.13
N ASP A 277 1.96 6.41 -3.85
CA ASP A 277 2.15 6.28 -5.29
C ASP A 277 3.17 5.21 -5.68
N HIS A 278 4.32 5.19 -5.03
CA HIS A 278 5.45 4.34 -5.42
C HIS A 278 5.21 2.83 -5.30
N GLU A 279 4.20 2.39 -4.57
CA GLU A 279 3.77 1.00 -4.63
C GLU A 279 3.24 0.63 -6.02
N THR A 280 2.91 1.63 -6.85
CA THR A 280 2.45 1.49 -8.24
C THR A 280 3.35 2.25 -9.20
N GLU A 281 3.30 3.58 -9.18
CA GLU A 281 4.07 4.49 -10.01
C GLU A 281 4.00 5.92 -9.46
N ASN A 282 5.13 6.65 -9.54
CA ASN A 282 5.25 8.02 -9.07
C ASN A 282 4.07 8.90 -9.48
N ASN A 283 3.51 9.58 -8.50
CA ASN A 283 2.46 10.61 -8.62
C ASN A 283 1.22 10.21 -9.44
N TYR A 284 0.93 8.92 -9.64
CA TYR A 284 -0.28 8.53 -10.36
C TYR A 284 -1.57 9.05 -9.69
N ALA A 285 -2.55 9.39 -10.51
CA ALA A 285 -3.87 9.85 -10.08
C ALA A 285 -4.97 8.98 -10.72
N ALA A 286 -5.62 8.14 -9.92
CA ALA A 286 -6.65 7.22 -10.38
C ALA A 286 -6.17 6.34 -11.57
N ASP A 287 -6.63 6.60 -12.79
CA ASP A 287 -6.27 5.90 -14.03
C ASP A 287 -5.26 6.66 -14.90
N ILE A 288 -4.61 7.69 -14.35
CA ILE A 288 -3.64 8.54 -15.03
C ILE A 288 -2.27 8.30 -14.39
N ASP A 289 -1.29 7.89 -15.20
CA ASP A 289 0.09 7.75 -14.79
C ASP A 289 0.88 9.07 -14.97
N GLU A 290 2.09 9.13 -14.45
CA GLU A 290 2.98 10.29 -14.55
C GLU A 290 3.26 10.71 -16.01
N ASN A 291 3.30 9.75 -16.91
CA ASN A 291 3.70 9.95 -18.32
C ASN A 291 2.51 10.21 -19.25
N GLY A 292 1.26 10.15 -18.76
CA GLY A 292 0.05 10.28 -19.54
C GLY A 292 -0.12 9.14 -20.57
N SER A 293 0.28 7.93 -20.20
CA SER A 293 0.12 6.73 -21.02
C SER A 293 -1.35 6.39 -21.23
N ASP A 294 -1.62 5.42 -22.11
CA ASP A 294 -2.98 4.89 -22.27
C ASP A 294 -3.51 4.37 -20.91
N PRO A 295 -4.60 4.94 -20.37
CA PRO A 295 -5.19 4.51 -19.10
C PRO A 295 -5.45 3.02 -19.01
N ALA A 296 -5.78 2.35 -20.13
CA ALA A 296 -5.99 0.90 -20.13
C ALA A 296 -4.70 0.13 -19.83
N GLN A 297 -3.55 0.59 -20.32
CA GLN A 297 -2.26 -0.01 -20.04
C GLN A 297 -1.82 0.26 -18.60
N PHE A 298 -2.03 1.49 -18.12
CA PHE A 298 -1.73 1.84 -16.74
C PHE A 298 -2.58 1.02 -15.74
N LEU A 299 -3.87 0.81 -16.00
CA LEU A 299 -4.72 -0.01 -15.14
C LEU A 299 -4.28 -1.48 -15.06
N ILE A 300 -3.63 -2.03 -16.10
CA ILE A 300 -3.01 -3.37 -16.03
C ILE A 300 -1.83 -3.34 -15.05
N ARG A 301 -0.97 -2.32 -15.12
CA ARG A 301 0.14 -2.11 -14.19
C ARG A 301 -0.38 -1.94 -12.76
N ARG A 302 -1.40 -1.10 -12.55
CA ARG A 302 -2.02 -0.85 -11.24
C ARG A 302 -2.59 -2.14 -10.64
N ALA A 303 -3.26 -2.97 -11.45
CA ALA A 303 -3.76 -4.27 -11.00
C ALA A 303 -2.63 -5.20 -10.52
N ALA A 304 -1.50 -5.22 -11.24
CA ALA A 304 -0.32 -6.00 -10.87
C ALA A 304 0.30 -5.50 -9.56
N ALA A 305 0.44 -4.18 -9.41
CA ALA A 305 0.97 -3.51 -8.23
C ALA A 305 0.09 -3.77 -6.98
N TYR A 306 -1.22 -3.54 -7.07
CA TYR A 306 -2.18 -3.76 -5.99
C TYR A 306 -2.22 -5.21 -5.55
N ARG A 307 -2.14 -6.13 -6.51
CA ARG A 307 -2.05 -7.56 -6.23
C ARG A 307 -0.79 -7.89 -5.45
N ALA A 308 0.38 -7.43 -5.90
CA ALA A 308 1.64 -7.66 -5.21
C ALA A 308 1.67 -7.01 -3.82
N TYR A 309 1.07 -5.82 -3.68
CA TYR A 309 0.91 -5.16 -2.37
C TYR A 309 0.14 -6.05 -1.39
N TRP A 310 -1.06 -6.50 -1.78
CA TRP A 310 -1.85 -7.38 -0.94
C TRP A 310 -1.13 -8.70 -0.63
N GLU A 311 -0.41 -9.27 -1.57
CA GLU A 311 0.37 -10.50 -1.37
C GLU A 311 1.51 -10.34 -0.34
N ASN A 312 2.04 -9.14 -0.18
CA ASN A 312 3.23 -8.88 0.64
C ASN A 312 2.95 -8.05 1.91
N GLN A 313 1.73 -7.61 2.13
CA GLN A 313 1.35 -6.85 3.32
C GLN A 313 0.37 -7.64 4.21
N PRO A 314 0.35 -7.39 5.53
CA PRO A 314 -0.56 -8.06 6.46
C PRO A 314 -1.96 -7.44 6.38
N LEU A 315 -2.63 -7.61 5.24
CA LEU A 315 -3.97 -7.11 4.94
C LEU A 315 -5.01 -8.23 4.99
N ARG A 316 -6.23 -7.91 5.41
CA ARG A 316 -7.35 -8.86 5.46
C ARG A 316 -7.89 -9.20 4.08
N ALA A 317 -8.74 -10.19 4.00
CA ALA A 317 -9.36 -10.64 2.74
C ALA A 317 -10.20 -9.54 2.07
N ASP A 318 -10.84 -8.66 2.84
CA ASP A 318 -11.66 -7.56 2.35
C ASP A 318 -10.88 -6.50 1.54
N GLN A 319 -9.54 -6.49 1.70
CA GLN A 319 -8.64 -5.63 0.94
C GLN A 319 -8.05 -6.34 -0.30
N LEU A 320 -8.48 -7.58 -0.61
CA LEU A 320 -8.04 -8.26 -1.83
C LEU A 320 -8.48 -7.47 -3.06
N PRO A 321 -7.55 -7.09 -3.94
CA PRO A 321 -7.90 -6.36 -5.16
C PRO A 321 -8.79 -7.18 -6.12
N ASP A 322 -9.72 -6.49 -6.76
CA ASP A 322 -10.49 -6.99 -7.91
C ASP A 322 -9.97 -6.27 -9.17
N GLY A 323 -8.99 -6.88 -9.84
CA GLY A 323 -8.28 -6.23 -10.94
C GLY A 323 -7.54 -4.97 -10.49
N PRO A 324 -7.78 -3.82 -11.14
CA PRO A 324 -7.12 -2.57 -10.79
C PRO A 324 -7.73 -1.87 -9.56
N ASP A 325 -8.80 -2.39 -8.99
CA ASP A 325 -9.53 -1.76 -7.91
C ASP A 325 -9.35 -2.51 -6.59
N ALA A 326 -9.22 -1.75 -5.49
CA ALA A 326 -9.16 -2.32 -4.16
C ALA A 326 -9.82 -1.37 -3.14
N ARG A 327 -10.43 -1.94 -2.12
CA ARG A 327 -10.93 -1.15 -1.00
C ARG A 327 -9.91 -1.15 0.13
N LEU A 328 -8.92 -0.25 0.03
CA LEU A 328 -7.87 -0.17 1.03
C LEU A 328 -8.27 0.70 2.24
N PHE A 329 -9.01 1.80 1.99
CA PHE A 329 -9.46 2.67 3.08
C PHE A 329 -10.39 1.90 4.03
N ARG A 330 -10.09 2.02 5.32
CA ARG A 330 -10.76 1.26 6.38
C ARG A 330 -10.66 1.96 7.72
N ARG A 331 -11.45 1.48 8.68
CA ARG A 331 -11.51 2.01 10.04
C ARG A 331 -11.12 0.94 11.05
N LEU A 332 -10.23 1.31 11.95
CA LEU A 332 -9.87 0.50 13.10
C LEU A 332 -10.13 1.30 14.39
N ARG A 333 -10.39 0.60 15.48
CA ARG A 333 -10.61 1.23 16.78
C ARG A 333 -9.68 0.65 17.83
N TRP A 334 -9.21 1.52 18.69
CA TRP A 334 -8.43 1.17 19.87
C TRP A 334 -9.21 1.52 21.13
N GLY A 335 -10.20 0.68 21.46
CA GLY A 335 -11.19 0.96 22.49
C GLY A 335 -11.91 2.27 22.25
N THR A 336 -12.10 3.03 23.33
CA THR A 336 -12.64 4.41 23.28
C THR A 336 -11.53 5.47 23.20
N LEU A 337 -10.24 5.07 23.16
CA LEU A 337 -9.14 6.03 23.09
C LEU A 337 -8.94 6.59 21.70
N ALA A 338 -8.91 5.75 20.66
CA ALA A 338 -8.60 6.20 19.31
C ALA A 338 -9.41 5.46 18.25
N GLN A 339 -9.81 6.20 17.23
CA GLN A 339 -10.31 5.69 15.96
C GLN A 339 -9.30 6.04 14.86
N PHE A 340 -8.93 5.08 14.04
CA PHE A 340 -8.05 5.25 12.90
C PHE A 340 -8.88 5.14 11.62
N ASP A 341 -8.92 6.21 10.85
CA ASP A 341 -9.55 6.28 9.53
C ASP A 341 -8.44 6.28 8.47
N ILE A 342 -7.99 5.09 8.07
CA ILE A 342 -6.90 4.89 7.13
C ILE A 342 -7.38 5.27 5.73
N LEU A 343 -6.68 6.19 5.07
CA LEU A 343 -7.06 6.69 3.74
C LEU A 343 -6.30 6.00 2.61
N ASP A 344 -6.93 6.02 1.46
CA ASP A 344 -6.34 5.83 0.14
C ASP A 344 -6.39 7.15 -0.61
N THR A 345 -5.25 7.77 -0.83
CA THR A 345 -5.14 9.09 -1.45
C THR A 345 -4.74 9.03 -2.93
N ARG A 346 -4.68 7.83 -3.54
CA ARG A 346 -4.26 7.65 -4.92
C ARG A 346 -5.35 7.17 -5.85
N GLN A 347 -6.05 6.10 -5.48
CA GLN A 347 -6.99 5.41 -6.36
C GLN A 347 -8.19 6.26 -6.79
N TYR A 348 -8.61 7.22 -5.97
CA TYR A 348 -9.85 7.96 -6.15
C TYR A 348 -9.66 9.44 -6.46
N ARG A 349 -8.41 9.91 -6.54
CA ARG A 349 -8.13 11.33 -6.69
C ARG A 349 -8.40 11.85 -8.10
N SER A 350 -8.76 13.13 -8.18
CA SER A 350 -8.65 13.89 -9.43
C SER A 350 -7.18 14.00 -9.82
N ASP A 351 -6.90 14.12 -11.11
CA ASP A 351 -5.56 14.46 -11.59
C ASP A 351 -4.99 15.69 -10.85
N GLN A 352 -3.68 15.84 -10.77
CA GLN A 352 -3.05 16.97 -10.09
C GLN A 352 -3.36 18.28 -10.80
N ALA A 353 -3.57 19.35 -10.00
CA ALA A 353 -3.75 20.68 -10.54
C ALA A 353 -2.46 21.17 -11.22
N TYR A 354 -2.60 21.95 -12.29
CA TYR A 354 -1.47 22.57 -12.99
C TYR A 354 -0.42 21.56 -13.52
N GLY A 355 -0.82 20.32 -13.75
CA GLY A 355 0.03 19.29 -14.34
C GLY A 355 1.11 18.76 -13.40
N ASP A 356 0.80 18.51 -12.15
CA ASP A 356 1.68 17.91 -11.14
C ASP A 356 3.01 18.68 -10.94
N THR A 357 2.90 19.94 -10.60
CA THR A 357 4.07 20.82 -10.41
C THR A 357 4.05 21.50 -9.05
N LEU A 358 5.14 22.17 -8.74
CA LEU A 358 5.13 23.20 -7.72
C LEU A 358 4.47 24.46 -8.31
N HIS A 359 3.30 24.84 -7.81
CA HIS A 359 2.54 25.95 -8.34
C HIS A 359 1.98 26.83 -7.22
N VAL A 360 1.77 28.12 -7.54
CA VAL A 360 1.01 29.01 -6.64
C VAL A 360 -0.45 28.58 -6.69
N PRO A 361 -1.08 28.27 -5.54
CA PRO A 361 -2.49 27.90 -5.51
C PRO A 361 -3.39 28.94 -6.18
N GLY A 362 -4.40 28.48 -6.88
CA GLY A 362 -5.30 29.34 -7.63
C GLY A 362 -6.57 28.60 -8.07
N PRO A 363 -7.29 29.11 -9.07
CA PRO A 363 -8.62 28.61 -9.43
C PRO A 363 -8.69 27.10 -9.67
N GLU A 364 -7.64 26.48 -10.24
CA GLU A 364 -7.65 25.05 -10.51
C GLU A 364 -7.50 24.24 -9.21
N SER A 365 -6.57 24.58 -8.31
CA SER A 365 -6.41 23.90 -7.02
C SER A 365 -7.54 24.21 -6.02
N ASP A 366 -8.32 25.28 -6.28
CA ASP A 366 -9.48 25.69 -5.49
C ASP A 366 -10.81 25.14 -6.04
N ASP A 367 -10.78 24.46 -7.19
CA ASP A 367 -12.00 23.92 -7.81
C ASP A 367 -12.71 22.94 -6.85
N PRO A 368 -13.98 23.19 -6.47
CA PRO A 368 -14.74 22.34 -5.57
C PRO A 368 -15.00 20.93 -6.13
N ALA A 369 -14.91 20.73 -7.44
CA ALA A 369 -15.04 19.42 -8.07
C ALA A 369 -13.81 18.52 -7.91
N ARG A 370 -12.67 19.09 -7.51
CA ARG A 370 -11.44 18.32 -7.29
C ARG A 370 -11.48 17.63 -5.93
N SER A 371 -11.07 16.38 -5.94
CA SER A 371 -11.00 15.57 -4.71
C SER A 371 -9.72 14.73 -4.70
N LEU A 372 -9.11 14.62 -3.54
CA LEU A 372 -8.00 13.70 -3.27
C LEU A 372 -8.53 12.35 -2.79
N THR A 373 -9.66 12.33 -2.10
CA THR A 373 -10.27 11.13 -1.51
C THR A 373 -11.35 10.50 -2.38
N GLY A 374 -11.90 11.23 -3.33
CA GLY A 374 -13.14 10.88 -4.00
C GLY A 374 -14.37 11.01 -3.07
N ASP A 375 -15.55 11.11 -3.65
CA ASP A 375 -16.80 11.41 -2.92
C ASP A 375 -17.20 10.31 -1.92
N ALA A 376 -16.96 9.05 -2.28
CA ALA A 376 -17.37 7.93 -1.43
C ALA A 376 -16.55 7.86 -0.15
N GLN A 377 -15.22 8.01 -0.27
CA GLN A 377 -14.33 7.99 0.88
C GLN A 377 -14.48 9.26 1.74
N GLU A 378 -14.70 10.44 1.10
CA GLU A 378 -14.96 11.69 1.82
C GLU A 378 -16.20 11.56 2.71
N ARG A 379 -17.33 11.06 2.18
CA ARG A 379 -18.55 10.84 2.97
C ARG A 379 -18.33 9.84 4.08
N TRP A 380 -17.73 8.68 3.76
CA TRP A 380 -17.43 7.64 4.74
C TRP A 380 -16.58 8.17 5.91
N LEU A 381 -15.63 9.07 5.64
CA LEU A 381 -14.77 9.68 6.64
C LEU A 381 -15.56 10.62 7.54
N ILE A 382 -16.33 11.54 6.96
CA ILE A 382 -17.12 12.54 7.71
C ILE A 382 -18.21 11.86 8.55
N ASP A 383 -18.93 10.91 7.98
CA ASP A 383 -19.96 10.13 8.70
C ASP A 383 -19.32 9.35 9.86
N GLY A 384 -18.13 8.82 9.64
CA GLY A 384 -17.43 8.08 10.66
C GLY A 384 -16.91 8.92 11.83
N TRP A 385 -16.62 10.18 11.60
CA TRP A 385 -16.29 11.12 12.68
C TRP A 385 -17.54 11.49 13.48
N ALA A 386 -18.68 11.71 12.82
CA ALA A 386 -19.93 12.00 13.50
C ALA A 386 -20.39 10.86 14.43
N ASP A 387 -20.08 9.59 14.05
CA ASP A 387 -20.43 8.40 14.82
C ASP A 387 -19.30 7.91 15.75
N SER A 388 -18.19 8.64 15.83
CA SER A 388 -17.00 8.19 16.58
C SER A 388 -17.19 8.35 18.09
N PRO A 389 -17.09 7.26 18.89
CA PRO A 389 -17.05 7.34 20.33
C PRO A 389 -15.64 7.61 20.88
N ALA A 390 -14.63 7.72 20.01
CA ALA A 390 -13.24 7.79 20.40
C ALA A 390 -12.84 9.21 20.84
N LEU A 391 -11.92 9.27 21.80
CA LEU A 391 -11.32 10.52 22.25
C LEU A 391 -10.46 11.19 21.15
N TRP A 392 -9.77 10.37 20.35
CA TRP A 392 -8.92 10.81 19.25
C TRP A 392 -9.39 10.20 17.93
N ASN A 393 -9.62 11.04 16.93
CA ASN A 393 -9.83 10.63 15.55
C ASN A 393 -8.54 10.86 14.78
N VAL A 394 -7.86 9.77 14.44
CA VAL A 394 -6.58 9.77 13.74
C VAL A 394 -6.83 9.42 12.27
N MET A 395 -6.30 10.21 11.38
CA MET A 395 -6.42 10.03 9.93
C MET A 395 -5.04 9.65 9.34
N PRO A 396 -4.65 8.38 9.37
CA PRO A 396 -3.44 7.90 8.68
C PRO A 396 -3.58 8.11 7.19
N GLN A 397 -2.68 8.92 6.62
CA GLN A 397 -2.71 9.29 5.21
C GLN A 397 -1.30 9.69 4.73
N GLN A 398 -1.08 9.79 3.45
CA GLN A 398 0.21 9.71 2.80
C GLN A 398 0.87 11.09 2.61
N VAL A 399 0.11 12.06 2.14
CA VAL A 399 0.65 13.35 1.68
C VAL A 399 0.40 14.48 2.69
N THR A 400 1.19 15.54 2.65
CA THR A 400 1.12 16.65 3.63
C THR A 400 -0.26 17.30 3.66
N PHE A 401 -0.97 17.18 4.80
CA PHE A 401 -2.33 17.72 4.98
C PHE A 401 -2.34 19.23 5.23
N SER A 402 -1.43 19.73 6.06
CA SER A 402 -1.29 21.15 6.32
C SER A 402 -0.74 21.90 5.11
N GLN A 403 -1.05 23.19 5.01
CA GLN A 403 -0.47 24.03 3.97
C GLN A 403 1.07 24.05 4.10
N ARG A 404 1.77 23.72 3.01
CA ARG A 404 3.23 23.71 2.98
C ARG A 404 3.76 24.56 1.83
N LYS A 405 4.31 25.70 2.17
CA LYS A 405 5.02 26.57 1.23
C LYS A 405 6.39 25.99 0.91
N MET A 406 6.71 25.88 -0.36
CA MET A 406 8.02 25.42 -0.85
C MET A 406 8.99 26.60 -1.06
N ASP A 407 8.44 27.81 -1.20
CA ASP A 407 9.18 29.06 -1.37
C ASP A 407 8.75 30.07 -0.30
N LEU A 408 9.52 31.17 -0.21
CA LEU A 408 9.17 32.31 0.65
C LEU A 408 8.38 33.37 -0.12
N GLY A 409 7.53 34.11 0.58
CA GLY A 409 6.77 35.25 0.03
C GLY A 409 5.29 34.99 -0.17
N ALA A 410 4.63 35.98 -0.80
CA ALA A 410 3.17 35.93 -1.04
C ALA A 410 2.80 34.91 -2.13
N ASP A 411 3.63 34.80 -3.17
CA ASP A 411 3.44 33.91 -4.32
C ASP A 411 4.19 32.58 -4.13
N ALA A 412 4.26 32.09 -2.88
CA ALA A 412 4.93 30.83 -2.58
C ALA A 412 4.23 29.67 -3.26
N ARG A 413 5.01 28.86 -3.97
CA ARG A 413 4.55 27.63 -4.62
C ARG A 413 4.32 26.53 -3.60
N MET A 414 3.44 25.61 -3.92
CA MET A 414 3.09 24.43 -3.13
C MET A 414 3.06 23.21 -4.03
N SER A 415 3.22 22.01 -3.46
CA SER A 415 3.09 20.79 -4.23
C SER A 415 1.63 20.53 -4.58
N MET A 416 1.35 20.37 -5.86
CA MET A 416 0.01 20.06 -6.35
C MET A 416 -0.36 18.59 -6.18
N ASP A 417 0.59 17.73 -5.91
CA ASP A 417 0.36 16.34 -5.52
C ASP A 417 -0.15 16.18 -4.07
N ALA A 418 0.17 17.15 -3.19
CA ALA A 418 -0.31 17.17 -1.81
C ALA A 418 -1.71 17.83 -1.69
N TRP A 419 -2.23 17.93 -0.46
CA TRP A 419 -3.53 18.55 -0.17
C TRP A 419 -3.64 20.02 -0.62
N ASP A 420 -2.54 20.67 -0.90
CA ASP A 420 -2.54 22.01 -1.46
C ASP A 420 -3.04 22.05 -2.92
N GLY A 421 -2.99 20.95 -3.65
CA GLY A 421 -3.63 20.77 -4.96
C GLY A 421 -5.14 20.47 -4.89
N TYR A 422 -5.67 20.22 -3.69
CA TYR A 422 -7.07 19.80 -3.45
C TYR A 422 -7.71 20.58 -2.30
N ARG A 423 -7.56 21.91 -2.31
CA ARG A 423 -7.88 22.79 -1.18
C ARG A 423 -9.35 22.78 -0.80
N ALA A 424 -10.25 22.67 -1.77
CA ALA A 424 -11.70 22.57 -1.53
C ALA A 424 -12.06 21.26 -0.79
N ASN A 425 -11.49 20.12 -1.20
CA ASN A 425 -11.68 18.84 -0.52
C ASN A 425 -11.14 18.88 0.91
N ARG A 426 -9.92 19.38 1.11
CA ARG A 426 -9.36 19.60 2.47
C ARG A 426 -10.28 20.49 3.32
N GLY A 427 -10.81 21.57 2.74
CA GLY A 427 -11.75 22.46 3.42
C GLY A 427 -13.03 21.77 3.89
N ARG A 428 -13.60 20.89 3.05
CA ARG A 428 -14.79 20.08 3.41
C ARG A 428 -14.49 19.10 4.53
N LEU A 429 -13.33 18.43 4.51
CA LEU A 429 -12.92 17.54 5.62
C LEU A 429 -12.74 18.28 6.93
N VAL A 430 -12.07 19.46 6.91
CA VAL A 430 -11.91 20.28 8.13
C VAL A 430 -13.27 20.77 8.65
N ALA A 431 -14.19 21.15 7.76
CA ALA A 431 -15.54 21.55 8.15
C ALA A 431 -16.33 20.36 8.73
N GLY A 432 -16.23 19.18 8.11
CA GLY A 432 -16.84 17.94 8.60
C GLY A 432 -16.35 17.53 9.99
N ALA A 433 -15.02 17.54 10.20
CA ALA A 433 -14.43 17.27 11.50
C ALA A 433 -14.94 18.23 12.59
N LYS A 434 -14.96 19.52 12.29
CA LYS A 434 -15.51 20.54 13.23
C LYS A 434 -16.98 20.31 13.53
N ALA A 435 -17.79 19.97 12.54
CA ALA A 435 -19.22 19.72 12.72
C ALA A 435 -19.46 18.43 13.55
N ALA A 436 -18.61 17.45 13.41
CA ALA A 436 -18.64 16.20 14.19
C ALA A 436 -18.07 16.37 15.62
N GLY A 437 -17.35 17.44 15.91
CA GLY A 437 -16.63 17.62 17.18
C GLY A 437 -15.39 16.72 17.30
N ALA A 438 -14.86 16.29 16.15
CA ALA A 438 -13.75 15.33 16.04
C ALA A 438 -12.38 16.04 16.07
#